data_07a882f7defb8890a62ddb25451b7d39
#
_entry.id   07a882f7defb8890a62ddb25451b7d39
#
_cell.length_a   1.000
_cell.length_b   1.000
_cell.length_c   1.000
_cell.angle_alpha   90.00
_cell.angle_beta   90.00
_cell.angle_gamma   90.00
#
_symmetry.space_group_name_H-M   'P 1'
#
loop_
_entity.id
_entity.type
_entity.pdbx_description
1 polymer ?
#
loop_
_entity_poly.entity_id
_entity_poly.type
_entity_poly.pdbx_seq_one_letter_code
_entity_poly.pdbx_strand_id
1 'polypeptide(L)'
;MIQTNSIFDKINFNGGNLSSDGGSILLSQFLEKMNLRKLLDSIPFVDLRHLPVYSNTNILFQQIIKCLLGYNDQSDQKILINDPLMSLKSLICSQATVSRFYDRVSLNTTNEFKKIITQLACDFVNTNIDDPILDADSTMVTTCGNQEASAYIHHYQENGYHPLVINEYHSKLLLSSLLRTGSAYSSNGIIEELEQIFTQLNNTGNIRFRGDSAFYRRDLFKYLENNQVTYYIRVKNFKKNIRESVMDMVMNRVNWNDFDYTEPYYGEYTIQINKTKKRRIVYKAFRLEKDGMLQLVPMVYCIITNDFEKSPKEAMDFYEARGNSENFTKELKDDFNGGILSHKEFVKNEVDFLISSLAYNLYHVFQQTILEEKDQTIRMNTYRLKYQKIAVKVIQHARQVTLSFSSAYKNKTQFIQYWNKVLQI
;
A
#
# COMPACT_ATOMS: atom_id res chain seq x y z
N MET A 1 5.93 47.04 -30.75
CA MET A 1 5.85 45.65 -31.25
C MET A 1 6.92 44.85 -30.56
N ILE A 2 6.56 44.01 -29.62
CA ILE A 2 7.50 43.08 -29.01
C ILE A 2 7.62 41.90 -29.97
N GLN A 3 8.73 41.77 -30.69
CA GLN A 3 9.10 40.61 -31.47
C GLN A 3 9.32 39.47 -30.46
N THR A 4 8.32 38.62 -30.25
CA THR A 4 8.49 37.33 -29.57
C THR A 4 9.18 36.40 -30.57
N ASN A 5 10.46 36.14 -30.39
CA ASN A 5 11.16 35.05 -31.08
C ASN A 5 10.56 33.72 -30.64
N SER A 6 9.48 33.30 -31.21
CA SER A 6 8.92 31.96 -31.00
C SER A 6 9.76 30.94 -31.78
N ILE A 7 10.11 29.85 -31.16
CA ILE A 7 10.74 28.70 -31.81
C ILE A 7 9.72 27.91 -32.67
N PHE A 8 8.45 28.30 -32.62
CA PHE A 8 7.35 27.67 -33.38
C PHE A 8 6.69 28.70 -34.31
N ASP A 9 6.52 28.32 -35.57
CA ASP A 9 5.91 29.20 -36.60
C ASP A 9 4.39 29.21 -36.49
N LYS A 10 3.76 28.08 -36.17
CA LYS A 10 2.31 27.92 -36.10
C LYS A 10 1.86 26.99 -35.00
N ILE A 11 0.74 27.33 -34.35
CA ILE A 11 0.01 26.47 -33.40
C ILE A 11 -1.40 26.27 -33.98
N ASN A 12 -1.85 25.00 -34.03
CA ASN A 12 -3.21 24.66 -34.43
C ASN A 12 -3.73 23.44 -33.66
N PHE A 13 -5.02 23.15 -33.73
CA PHE A 13 -5.69 22.05 -33.03
C PHE A 13 -6.31 21.05 -34.03
N ASN A 14 -5.62 20.71 -35.09
CA ASN A 14 -6.07 19.80 -36.13
C ASN A 14 -5.48 18.38 -36.01
N GLY A 15 -4.94 18.00 -34.85
CA GLY A 15 -4.34 16.69 -34.60
C GLY A 15 -5.34 15.52 -34.58
N GLY A 16 -6.65 15.84 -34.50
CA GLY A 16 -7.72 14.83 -34.42
C GLY A 16 -7.96 14.28 -33.05
N ASN A 17 -8.60 13.11 -32.93
CA ASN A 17 -8.99 12.47 -31.68
C ASN A 17 -7.77 11.80 -31.03
N LEU A 18 -7.01 12.56 -30.26
CA LEU A 18 -5.80 12.12 -29.57
C LEU A 18 -6.08 11.95 -28.07
N SER A 19 -5.61 10.85 -27.48
CA SER A 19 -5.52 10.65 -26.05
C SER A 19 -4.05 10.60 -25.62
N SER A 20 -3.75 11.12 -24.44
CA SER A 20 -2.42 11.01 -23.82
C SER A 20 -2.25 9.71 -23.02
N ASP A 21 -3.32 8.99 -22.76
CA ASP A 21 -3.37 7.81 -21.91
C ASP A 21 -3.51 6.49 -22.69
N GLY A 22 -2.91 6.43 -23.88
CA GLY A 22 -3.00 5.27 -24.76
C GLY A 22 -2.61 3.94 -24.08
N GLY A 23 -1.63 3.97 -23.21
CA GLY A 23 -1.17 2.79 -22.50
C GLY A 23 -2.11 2.28 -21.41
N SER A 24 -3.12 3.06 -21.03
CA SER A 24 -4.16 2.64 -20.06
C SER A 24 -4.88 1.35 -20.45
N ILE A 25 -4.83 0.99 -21.75
CA ILE A 25 -5.43 -0.25 -22.23
C ILE A 25 -4.85 -1.51 -21.57
N LEU A 26 -3.57 -1.51 -21.19
CA LEU A 26 -2.95 -2.64 -20.51
C LEU A 26 -3.65 -2.95 -19.19
N LEU A 27 -3.70 -1.95 -18.30
CA LEU A 27 -4.37 -2.09 -17.00
C LEU A 27 -5.88 -2.32 -17.17
N SER A 28 -6.55 -1.55 -18.02
CA SER A 28 -7.99 -1.70 -18.22
C SER A 28 -8.36 -3.11 -18.71
N GLN A 29 -7.62 -3.67 -19.66
CA GLN A 29 -7.86 -5.01 -20.18
C GLN A 29 -7.55 -6.09 -19.13
N PHE A 30 -6.48 -5.89 -18.33
CA PHE A 30 -6.15 -6.75 -17.21
C PHE A 30 -7.29 -6.81 -16.19
N LEU A 31 -7.83 -5.67 -15.77
CA LEU A 31 -8.93 -5.60 -14.81
C LEU A 31 -10.22 -6.24 -15.32
N GLU A 32 -10.51 -6.11 -16.63
CA GLU A 32 -11.65 -6.81 -17.24
C GLU A 32 -11.43 -8.34 -17.25
N LYS A 33 -10.21 -8.81 -17.52
CA LYS A 33 -9.85 -10.24 -17.47
C LYS A 33 -9.95 -10.83 -16.06
N MET A 34 -9.60 -10.03 -15.04
CA MET A 34 -9.80 -10.38 -13.62
C MET A 34 -11.27 -10.39 -13.19
N ASN A 35 -12.22 -10.02 -14.06
CA ASN A 35 -13.63 -9.85 -13.72
C ASN A 35 -13.87 -8.90 -12.52
N LEU A 36 -13.05 -7.84 -12.40
CA LEU A 36 -13.10 -6.93 -11.26
C LEU A 36 -14.51 -6.36 -11.04
N ARG A 37 -15.25 -6.04 -12.09
CA ARG A 37 -16.64 -5.53 -11.97
C ARG A 37 -17.55 -6.50 -11.21
N LYS A 38 -17.47 -7.77 -11.52
CA LYS A 38 -18.26 -8.82 -10.83
C LYS A 38 -17.90 -8.90 -9.35
N LEU A 39 -16.63 -8.74 -9.01
CA LEU A 39 -16.18 -8.69 -7.63
C LEU A 39 -16.76 -7.46 -6.90
N LEU A 40 -16.74 -6.30 -7.53
CA LEU A 40 -17.30 -5.06 -6.98
C LEU A 40 -18.82 -5.06 -6.87
N ASP A 41 -19.54 -5.89 -7.63
CA ASP A 41 -21.01 -6.00 -7.56
C ASP A 41 -21.52 -6.53 -6.21
N SER A 42 -20.66 -7.20 -5.43
CA SER A 42 -20.99 -7.67 -4.09
C SER A 42 -21.01 -6.56 -3.03
N ILE A 43 -20.47 -5.36 -3.33
CA ILE A 43 -20.43 -4.23 -2.40
C ILE A 43 -21.82 -3.60 -2.30
N PRO A 44 -22.44 -3.56 -1.09
CA PRO A 44 -23.75 -2.98 -0.91
C PRO A 44 -23.69 -1.44 -0.87
N PHE A 45 -24.68 -0.80 -1.48
CA PHE A 45 -24.89 0.65 -1.44
C PHE A 45 -26.33 0.94 -1.05
N VAL A 46 -26.56 2.05 -0.35
CA VAL A 46 -27.90 2.55 -0.06
C VAL A 46 -28.41 3.31 -1.29
N ASP A 47 -29.08 2.60 -2.19
CA ASP A 47 -29.49 3.16 -3.48
C ASP A 47 -31.01 3.08 -3.67
N LEU A 48 -31.67 4.22 -3.68
CA LEU A 48 -33.12 4.36 -3.89
C LEU A 48 -33.47 4.80 -5.32
N ARG A 49 -32.51 4.82 -6.24
CA ARG A 49 -32.73 5.27 -7.62
C ARG A 49 -33.46 4.21 -8.43
N HIS A 50 -34.40 4.63 -9.25
CA HIS A 50 -35.04 3.80 -10.28
C HIS A 50 -34.23 3.90 -11.57
N LEU A 51 -33.84 2.74 -12.15
CA LEU A 51 -33.15 2.63 -13.45
C LEU A 51 -32.00 3.64 -13.64
N PRO A 52 -30.98 3.63 -12.78
CA PRO A 52 -29.90 4.59 -12.90
C PRO A 52 -29.09 4.36 -14.18
N VAL A 53 -28.69 5.42 -14.87
CA VAL A 53 -27.80 5.36 -16.04
C VAL A 53 -26.45 4.75 -15.67
N TYR A 54 -25.96 5.03 -14.46
CA TYR A 54 -24.74 4.49 -13.93
C TYR A 54 -25.03 3.69 -12.67
N SER A 55 -24.70 2.39 -12.65
CA SER A 55 -24.70 1.59 -11.41
C SER A 55 -23.61 2.09 -10.46
N ASN A 56 -23.74 1.81 -9.15
CA ASN A 56 -22.70 2.13 -8.18
C ASN A 56 -21.39 1.39 -8.47
N THR A 57 -21.46 0.14 -8.90
CA THR A 57 -20.30 -0.64 -9.37
C THR A 57 -19.58 0.05 -10.51
N ASN A 58 -20.30 0.56 -11.52
CA ASN A 58 -19.69 1.27 -12.63
C ASN A 58 -19.01 2.57 -12.18
N ILE A 59 -19.59 3.30 -11.24
CA ILE A 59 -18.99 4.52 -10.69
C ILE A 59 -17.73 4.16 -9.90
N LEU A 60 -17.82 3.16 -9.01
CA LEU A 60 -16.67 2.69 -8.22
C LEU A 60 -15.53 2.21 -9.12
N PHE A 61 -15.82 1.40 -10.13
CA PHE A 61 -14.83 0.95 -11.12
C PHE A 61 -14.16 2.13 -11.83
N GLN A 62 -14.92 3.17 -12.21
CA GLN A 62 -14.35 4.39 -12.80
C GLN A 62 -13.43 5.12 -11.82
N GLN A 63 -13.75 5.17 -10.52
CA GLN A 63 -12.87 5.81 -9.52
C GLN A 63 -11.57 5.01 -9.34
N ILE A 64 -11.62 3.68 -9.37
CA ILE A 64 -10.43 2.82 -9.34
C ILE A 64 -9.56 3.07 -10.58
N ILE A 65 -10.13 3.07 -11.78
CA ILE A 65 -9.39 3.40 -13.02
C ILE A 65 -8.80 4.79 -12.93
N LYS A 66 -9.55 5.78 -12.48
CA LYS A 66 -9.10 7.16 -12.30
C LYS A 66 -7.88 7.24 -11.39
N CYS A 67 -7.90 6.53 -10.25
CA CYS A 67 -6.79 6.43 -9.32
C CYS A 67 -5.55 5.79 -10.00
N LEU A 68 -5.71 4.69 -10.73
CA LEU A 68 -4.64 4.04 -11.50
C LEU A 68 -4.06 4.98 -12.58
N LEU A 69 -4.87 5.80 -13.21
CA LEU A 69 -4.42 6.77 -14.21
C LEU A 69 -3.68 7.98 -13.62
N GLY A 70 -3.77 8.19 -12.30
CA GLY A 70 -3.15 9.33 -11.60
C GLY A 70 -3.97 10.62 -11.68
N TYR A 71 -5.27 10.51 -11.94
CA TYR A 71 -6.23 11.60 -11.87
C TYR A 71 -6.86 11.64 -10.49
N ASN A 72 -6.28 12.43 -9.59
CA ASN A 72 -6.58 12.36 -8.16
C ASN A 72 -7.71 13.29 -7.71
N ASP A 73 -7.97 14.37 -8.43
CA ASP A 73 -8.99 15.34 -8.09
C ASP A 73 -10.36 14.97 -8.69
N GLN A 74 -11.45 15.27 -8.00
CA GLN A 74 -12.80 15.06 -8.56
C GLN A 74 -13.04 15.89 -9.82
N SER A 75 -12.40 17.05 -9.94
CA SER A 75 -12.49 17.91 -11.13
C SER A 75 -11.86 17.27 -12.39
N ASP A 76 -10.94 16.33 -12.22
CA ASP A 76 -10.30 15.58 -13.32
C ASP A 76 -11.32 14.75 -14.12
N GLN A 77 -12.49 14.49 -13.53
CA GLN A 77 -13.60 13.83 -14.24
C GLN A 77 -13.95 14.52 -15.56
N LYS A 78 -13.79 15.86 -15.63
CA LYS A 78 -14.01 16.64 -16.86
C LYS A 78 -12.99 16.31 -17.96
N ILE A 79 -11.75 15.99 -17.56
CA ILE A 79 -10.68 15.58 -18.48
C ILE A 79 -11.04 14.21 -19.07
N LEU A 80 -11.40 13.27 -18.22
CA LEU A 80 -11.74 11.89 -18.64
C LEU A 80 -12.96 11.81 -19.55
N ILE A 81 -13.99 12.63 -19.30
CA ILE A 81 -15.20 12.68 -20.15
C ILE A 81 -14.84 13.12 -21.57
N ASN A 82 -13.89 14.04 -21.72
CA ASN A 82 -13.49 14.61 -23.01
C ASN A 82 -12.35 13.83 -23.67
N ASP A 83 -11.77 12.84 -22.99
CA ASP A 83 -10.73 12.01 -23.58
C ASP A 83 -11.34 10.97 -24.54
N PRO A 84 -10.91 10.94 -25.83
CA PRO A 84 -11.51 10.08 -26.83
C PRO A 84 -11.29 8.59 -26.59
N LEU A 85 -10.25 8.17 -25.83
CA LEU A 85 -10.02 6.78 -25.47
C LEU A 85 -10.88 6.35 -24.29
N MET A 86 -10.99 7.20 -23.27
CA MET A 86 -11.77 6.91 -22.08
C MET A 86 -13.27 6.84 -22.37
N SER A 87 -13.76 7.70 -23.25
CA SER A 87 -15.17 7.73 -23.66
C SER A 87 -15.60 6.54 -24.53
N LEU A 88 -14.67 5.78 -25.11
CA LEU A 88 -14.97 4.61 -25.94
C LEU A 88 -15.52 3.42 -25.18
N LYS A 89 -14.99 3.16 -23.98
CA LYS A 89 -15.21 1.89 -23.25
C LYS A 89 -16.41 1.92 -22.33
N SER A 90 -16.80 3.09 -21.87
CA SER A 90 -17.96 3.28 -21.00
C SER A 90 -18.37 4.74 -20.99
N LEU A 91 -19.65 4.99 -20.75
CA LEU A 91 -20.11 6.33 -20.42
C LEU A 91 -19.40 6.78 -19.13
N ILE A 92 -18.51 7.76 -19.25
CA ILE A 92 -17.86 8.36 -18.08
C ILE A 92 -18.87 9.25 -17.36
N CYS A 93 -19.07 9.03 -16.08
CA CYS A 93 -20.02 9.79 -15.29
C CYS A 93 -19.49 11.21 -14.98
N SER A 94 -20.40 12.17 -14.82
CA SER A 94 -20.01 13.54 -14.46
C SER A 94 -19.51 13.65 -13.03
N GLN A 95 -18.74 14.71 -12.72
CA GLN A 95 -18.30 15.04 -11.35
C GLN A 95 -19.47 15.07 -10.37
N ALA A 96 -20.62 15.65 -10.75
CA ALA A 96 -21.82 15.69 -9.91
C ALA A 96 -22.41 14.28 -9.65
N THR A 97 -22.24 13.34 -10.58
CA THR A 97 -22.64 11.94 -10.39
C THR A 97 -21.71 11.23 -9.40
N VAL A 98 -20.42 11.51 -9.46
CA VAL A 98 -19.42 11.00 -8.49
C VAL A 98 -19.71 11.56 -7.10
N SER A 99 -19.97 12.87 -6.96
CA SER A 99 -20.32 13.45 -5.64
C SER A 99 -21.53 12.77 -5.02
N ARG A 100 -22.60 12.55 -5.79
CA ARG A 100 -23.80 11.84 -5.31
C ARG A 100 -23.58 10.34 -5.06
N PHE A 101 -22.54 9.75 -5.61
CA PHE A 101 -22.17 8.37 -5.30
C PHE A 101 -21.78 8.22 -3.85
N TYR A 102 -21.00 9.15 -3.31
CA TYR A 102 -20.60 9.13 -1.90
C TYR A 102 -21.75 9.30 -0.90
N ASP A 103 -22.91 9.82 -1.33
CA ASP A 103 -24.11 9.90 -0.47
C ASP A 103 -24.82 8.53 -0.30
N ARG A 104 -24.39 7.51 -1.04
CA ARG A 104 -24.94 6.14 -1.00
C ARG A 104 -24.06 5.14 -0.28
N VAL A 105 -22.88 5.57 0.20
CA VAL A 105 -21.98 4.70 0.96
C VAL A 105 -22.43 4.59 2.41
N SER A 106 -22.13 3.46 3.03
CA SER A 106 -22.47 3.13 4.42
C SER A 106 -21.36 2.33 5.07
N LEU A 107 -21.45 2.04 6.37
CA LEU A 107 -20.54 1.13 7.05
C LEU A 107 -20.54 -0.28 6.44
N ASN A 108 -21.69 -0.75 5.94
CA ASN A 108 -21.73 -2.01 5.20
C ASN A 108 -20.93 -1.95 3.91
N THR A 109 -20.99 -0.82 3.21
CA THR A 109 -20.19 -0.58 1.99
C THR A 109 -18.70 -0.73 2.30
N THR A 110 -18.19 -0.05 3.32
CA THR A 110 -16.76 -0.08 3.66
C THR A 110 -16.33 -1.45 4.19
N ASN A 111 -17.17 -2.13 4.97
CA ASN A 111 -16.87 -3.46 5.50
C ASN A 111 -16.74 -4.51 4.39
N GLU A 112 -17.68 -4.54 3.44
CA GLU A 112 -17.59 -5.48 2.31
C GLU A 112 -16.44 -5.12 1.38
N PHE A 113 -16.15 -3.83 1.19
CA PHE A 113 -15.03 -3.39 0.39
C PHE A 113 -13.69 -3.83 1.01
N LYS A 114 -13.50 -3.70 2.33
CA LYS A 114 -12.33 -4.23 3.05
C LYS A 114 -12.15 -5.73 2.84
N LYS A 115 -13.23 -6.51 2.96
CA LYS A 115 -13.19 -7.97 2.72
C LYS A 115 -12.69 -8.31 1.31
N ILE A 116 -13.16 -7.57 0.29
CA ILE A 116 -12.71 -7.77 -1.09
C ILE A 116 -11.21 -7.50 -1.23
N ILE A 117 -10.69 -6.44 -0.63
CA ILE A 117 -9.26 -6.11 -0.65
C ILE A 117 -8.45 -7.24 -0.02
N THR A 118 -8.86 -7.69 1.18
CA THR A 118 -8.20 -8.78 1.90
C THR A 118 -8.26 -10.09 1.10
N GLN A 119 -9.42 -10.44 0.56
CA GLN A 119 -9.61 -11.65 -0.25
C GLN A 119 -8.70 -11.65 -1.48
N LEU A 120 -8.72 -10.58 -2.28
CA LEU A 120 -7.89 -10.47 -3.48
C LEU A 120 -6.40 -10.63 -3.16
N ALA A 121 -5.95 -9.98 -2.08
CA ALA A 121 -4.56 -10.06 -1.65
C ALA A 121 -4.21 -11.45 -1.11
N CYS A 122 -5.05 -12.06 -0.28
CA CYS A 122 -4.83 -13.40 0.26
C CYS A 122 -4.87 -14.48 -0.84
N ASP A 123 -5.77 -14.37 -1.81
CA ASP A 123 -5.83 -15.30 -2.95
C ASP A 123 -4.54 -15.28 -3.76
N PHE A 124 -3.99 -14.08 -3.99
CA PHE A 124 -2.70 -13.95 -4.65
C PHE A 124 -1.55 -14.53 -3.83
N VAL A 125 -1.50 -14.24 -2.53
CA VAL A 125 -0.48 -14.74 -1.61
C VAL A 125 -0.54 -16.27 -1.50
N ASN A 126 -1.71 -16.85 -1.34
CA ASN A 126 -1.93 -18.30 -1.27
C ASN A 126 -1.41 -19.05 -2.51
N THR A 127 -1.44 -18.38 -3.68
CA THR A 127 -1.03 -18.99 -4.94
C THR A 127 0.47 -18.81 -5.24
N ASN A 128 1.08 -17.73 -4.73
CA ASN A 128 2.40 -17.29 -5.20
C ASN A 128 3.47 -17.21 -4.10
N ILE A 129 3.11 -17.29 -2.81
CA ILE A 129 4.02 -17.08 -1.69
C ILE A 129 3.94 -18.25 -0.70
N ASP A 130 5.03 -18.99 -0.54
CA ASP A 130 5.08 -20.14 0.38
C ASP A 130 5.22 -19.70 1.84
N ASP A 131 6.04 -18.68 2.11
CA ASP A 131 6.42 -18.20 3.45
C ASP A 131 6.04 -16.72 3.64
N PRO A 132 4.76 -16.37 3.82
CA PRO A 132 4.33 -14.98 3.90
C PRO A 132 4.88 -14.25 5.12
N ILE A 133 5.31 -13.00 4.89
CA ILE A 133 5.80 -12.09 5.92
C ILE A 133 4.85 -10.91 6.01
N LEU A 134 4.18 -10.79 7.16
CA LEU A 134 3.20 -9.73 7.43
C LEU A 134 3.87 -8.58 8.17
N ASP A 135 3.96 -7.43 7.51
CA ASP A 135 4.46 -6.19 8.11
C ASP A 135 3.30 -5.31 8.51
N ALA A 136 3.12 -5.10 9.81
CA ALA A 136 2.14 -4.17 10.34
C ALA A 136 2.77 -2.79 10.57
N ASP A 137 2.07 -1.76 10.10
CA ASP A 137 2.46 -0.37 10.29
C ASP A 137 1.25 0.54 10.49
N SER A 138 1.47 1.66 11.16
CA SER A 138 0.50 2.74 11.28
C SER A 138 1.08 4.00 10.67
N THR A 139 0.32 4.63 9.81
CA THR A 139 0.73 5.88 9.17
C THR A 139 -0.25 6.99 9.49
N MET A 140 0.09 8.20 9.14
CA MET A 140 -0.81 9.34 9.23
C MET A 140 -1.29 9.75 7.85
N VAL A 141 -2.56 10.13 7.77
CA VAL A 141 -3.15 10.84 6.64
C VAL A 141 -3.63 12.19 7.14
N THR A 142 -3.02 13.25 6.62
CA THR A 142 -3.35 14.62 7.03
C THR A 142 -4.75 15.01 6.57
N THR A 143 -5.49 15.72 7.41
CA THR A 143 -6.83 16.23 7.11
C THR A 143 -6.82 17.75 7.00
N CYS A 144 -7.67 18.27 6.12
CA CYS A 144 -7.85 19.72 5.96
C CYS A 144 -9.15 20.16 6.62
N GLY A 145 -9.07 21.01 7.65
CA GLY A 145 -10.24 21.52 8.37
C GLY A 145 -10.89 20.50 9.32
N ASN A 146 -12.17 20.71 9.61
CA ASN A 146 -12.92 19.90 10.58
C ASN A 146 -13.57 18.70 9.90
N GLN A 147 -12.82 17.64 9.68
CA GLN A 147 -13.33 16.36 9.19
C GLN A 147 -13.76 15.48 10.36
N GLU A 148 -14.84 14.72 10.17
CA GLU A 148 -15.36 13.79 11.19
C GLU A 148 -14.27 12.79 11.60
N ALA A 149 -14.13 12.55 12.92
CA ALA A 149 -13.15 11.62 13.51
C ALA A 149 -11.66 11.97 13.27
N SER A 150 -11.35 13.13 12.68
CA SER A 150 -9.98 13.64 12.68
C SER A 150 -9.58 14.10 14.08
N ALA A 151 -8.30 13.95 14.44
CA ALA A 151 -7.76 14.43 15.71
C ALA A 151 -6.29 14.80 15.55
N TYR A 152 -5.79 15.59 16.51
CA TYR A 152 -4.38 15.93 16.59
C TYR A 152 -3.54 14.71 17.02
N ILE A 153 -2.56 14.36 16.18
CA ILE A 153 -1.68 13.23 16.42
C ILE A 153 -0.33 13.76 16.89
N HIS A 154 -0.07 13.63 18.19
CA HIS A 154 1.13 14.20 18.82
C HIS A 154 2.46 13.77 18.17
N HIS A 155 2.55 12.53 17.69
CA HIS A 155 3.76 12.02 17.05
C HIS A 155 4.10 12.77 15.75
N TYR A 156 3.08 13.16 14.99
CA TYR A 156 3.24 13.87 13.71
C TYR A 156 3.04 15.40 13.84
N GLN A 157 2.56 15.87 15.00
CA GLN A 157 2.25 17.29 15.27
C GLN A 157 1.22 17.90 14.30
N GLU A 158 0.30 17.09 13.79
CA GLU A 158 -0.73 17.50 12.83
C GLU A 158 -2.07 16.83 13.11
N ASN A 159 -3.16 17.42 12.57
CA ASN A 159 -4.47 16.81 12.56
C ASN A 159 -4.60 15.81 11.41
N GLY A 160 -5.20 14.66 11.69
CA GLY A 160 -5.38 13.66 10.66
C GLY A 160 -6.12 12.42 11.12
N TYR A 161 -6.10 11.43 10.24
CA TYR A 161 -6.47 10.04 10.50
C TYR A 161 -5.23 9.20 10.75
N HIS A 162 -5.41 8.07 11.44
CA HIS A 162 -4.31 7.18 11.79
C HIS A 162 -4.57 5.75 11.29
N PRO A 163 -4.50 5.51 9.96
CA PRO A 163 -4.75 4.20 9.39
C PRO A 163 -3.76 3.14 9.88
N LEU A 164 -4.24 1.90 9.97
CA LEU A 164 -3.46 0.69 10.16
C LEU A 164 -3.41 -0.05 8.82
N VAL A 165 -2.22 -0.45 8.41
CA VAL A 165 -2.00 -1.25 7.21
C VAL A 165 -1.20 -2.50 7.56
N ILE A 166 -1.52 -3.62 6.91
CA ILE A 166 -0.76 -4.86 6.99
C ILE A 166 -0.40 -5.27 5.57
N ASN A 167 0.89 -5.26 5.27
CA ASN A 167 1.41 -5.65 3.96
C ASN A 167 1.99 -7.07 4.02
N GLU A 168 1.87 -7.81 2.92
CA GLU A 168 2.75 -8.96 2.70
C GLU A 168 4.03 -8.46 2.00
N TYR A 169 5.18 -8.80 2.56
CA TYR A 169 6.48 -8.22 2.21
C TYR A 169 6.95 -8.54 0.79
N HIS A 170 6.78 -9.79 0.33
CA HIS A 170 7.26 -10.24 -0.98
C HIS A 170 6.39 -9.71 -2.12
N SER A 171 5.09 -9.84 -1.98
CA SER A 171 4.11 -9.36 -2.95
C SER A 171 3.87 -7.85 -2.87
N LYS A 172 4.23 -7.21 -1.75
CA LYS A 172 3.92 -5.84 -1.38
C LYS A 172 2.42 -5.56 -1.19
N LEU A 173 1.55 -6.55 -1.35
CA LEU A 173 0.11 -6.36 -1.27
C LEU A 173 -0.34 -5.97 0.13
N LEU A 174 -1.31 -5.07 0.19
CA LEU A 174 -2.06 -4.73 1.39
C LEU A 174 -3.05 -5.86 1.68
N LEU A 175 -2.78 -6.64 2.73
CA LEU A 175 -3.72 -7.65 3.24
C LEU A 175 -4.82 -7.01 4.09
N SER A 176 -4.49 -5.90 4.74
CA SER A 176 -5.45 -5.07 5.46
C SER A 176 -5.18 -3.59 5.25
N SER A 177 -6.27 -2.82 5.20
CA SER A 177 -6.27 -1.37 5.01
C SER A 177 -7.42 -0.77 5.81
N LEU A 178 -7.13 -0.43 7.07
CA LEU A 178 -8.11 0.06 8.03
C LEU A 178 -7.92 1.55 8.29
N LEU A 179 -8.82 2.41 7.77
CA LEU A 179 -8.86 3.81 8.17
C LEU A 179 -9.37 3.91 9.61
N ARG A 180 -8.70 4.71 10.45
CA ARG A 180 -9.05 4.90 11.86
C ARG A 180 -9.09 6.37 12.22
N THR A 181 -9.78 6.68 13.31
CA THR A 181 -9.78 8.02 13.88
C THR A 181 -8.35 8.48 14.20
N GLY A 182 -8.10 9.78 14.17
CA GLY A 182 -6.78 10.33 14.51
C GLY A 182 -6.34 10.05 15.95
N SER A 183 -7.28 9.82 16.88
CA SER A 183 -7.00 9.46 18.28
C SER A 183 -6.70 7.98 18.50
N ALA A 184 -6.80 7.12 17.46
CA ALA A 184 -6.54 5.70 17.59
C ALA A 184 -5.06 5.44 17.92
N TYR A 185 -4.81 4.58 18.91
CA TYR A 185 -3.45 4.12 19.17
C TYR A 185 -2.96 3.21 18.04
N SER A 186 -1.65 3.28 17.70
CA SER A 186 -1.08 2.64 16.51
C SER A 186 -1.44 1.16 16.34
N SER A 187 -1.54 0.38 17.40
CA SER A 187 -1.87 -1.06 17.34
C SER A 187 -3.34 -1.40 17.63
N ASN A 188 -4.24 -0.41 17.71
CA ASN A 188 -5.66 -0.71 17.88
C ASN A 188 -6.22 -1.36 16.61
N GLY A 189 -7.01 -2.44 16.76
CA GLY A 189 -7.61 -3.17 15.65
C GLY A 189 -6.69 -4.25 15.03
N ILE A 190 -5.44 -4.40 15.49
CA ILE A 190 -4.48 -5.33 14.88
C ILE A 190 -4.94 -6.80 14.98
N ILE A 191 -5.54 -7.21 16.09
CA ILE A 191 -5.95 -8.61 16.29
C ILE A 191 -7.15 -8.92 15.39
N GLU A 192 -8.11 -8.02 15.30
CA GLU A 192 -9.29 -8.14 14.46
C GLU A 192 -8.93 -8.23 12.96
N GLU A 193 -7.96 -7.42 12.53
CA GLU A 193 -7.47 -7.47 11.15
C GLU A 193 -6.67 -8.75 10.86
N LEU A 194 -5.82 -9.19 11.78
CA LEU A 194 -5.10 -10.46 11.65
C LEU A 194 -6.05 -11.66 11.64
N GLU A 195 -7.14 -11.63 12.41
CA GLU A 195 -8.16 -12.68 12.40
C GLU A 195 -8.80 -12.82 11.02
N GLN A 196 -9.17 -11.69 10.38
CA GLN A 196 -9.71 -11.70 9.02
C GLN A 196 -8.69 -12.24 8.01
N ILE A 197 -7.42 -11.85 8.13
CA ILE A 197 -6.35 -12.34 7.26
C ILE A 197 -6.16 -13.85 7.44
N PHE A 198 -6.03 -14.35 8.67
CA PHE A 198 -5.75 -15.76 8.94
C PHE A 198 -6.90 -16.69 8.57
N THR A 199 -8.15 -16.19 8.52
CA THR A 199 -9.27 -16.98 7.99
C THR A 199 -9.19 -17.19 6.48
N GLN A 200 -8.42 -16.38 5.76
CA GLN A 200 -8.28 -16.40 4.30
C GLN A 200 -6.93 -16.92 3.82
N LEU A 201 -5.88 -16.81 4.64
CA LEU A 201 -4.59 -17.41 4.35
C LEU A 201 -4.63 -18.92 4.60
N ASN A 202 -4.54 -19.71 3.53
CA ASN A 202 -4.55 -21.17 3.60
C ASN A 202 -3.20 -21.74 4.07
N ASN A 203 -2.14 -20.95 3.98
CA ASN A 203 -0.77 -21.34 4.27
C ASN A 203 -0.42 -21.04 5.72
N THR A 204 -0.85 -21.91 6.65
CA THR A 204 -0.69 -21.70 8.09
C THR A 204 0.67 -22.12 8.65
N GLY A 205 1.57 -22.72 7.82
CA GLY A 205 2.77 -23.37 8.33
C GLY A 205 3.92 -22.43 8.75
N ASN A 206 4.15 -21.33 8.04
CA ASN A 206 5.35 -20.48 8.19
C ASN A 206 5.06 -18.98 8.15
N ILE A 207 3.89 -18.55 8.60
CA ILE A 207 3.58 -17.11 8.65
C ILE A 207 4.52 -16.42 9.63
N ARG A 208 5.13 -15.34 9.17
CA ARG A 208 5.98 -14.47 9.99
C ARG A 208 5.37 -13.09 10.10
N PHE A 209 5.42 -12.52 11.29
CA PHE A 209 4.89 -11.18 11.58
C PHE A 209 6.00 -10.24 12.05
N ARG A 210 6.05 -9.02 11.50
CA ARG A 210 6.94 -7.96 11.96
C ARG A 210 6.14 -6.72 12.33
N GLY A 211 6.52 -6.09 13.44
CA GLY A 211 5.87 -4.87 13.92
C GLY A 211 6.85 -3.95 14.64
N ASP A 212 6.57 -2.66 14.62
CA ASP A 212 7.32 -1.69 15.39
C ASP A 212 7.01 -1.77 16.90
N SER A 213 7.53 -0.84 17.68
CA SER A 213 7.35 -0.83 19.13
C SER A 213 5.91 -0.54 19.57
N ALA A 214 5.04 -0.04 18.73
CA ALA A 214 3.62 0.15 19.04
C ALA A 214 2.88 -1.18 19.17
N PHE A 215 3.35 -2.22 18.45
CA PHE A 215 2.81 -3.58 18.51
C PHE A 215 3.38 -4.42 19.65
N TYR A 216 4.21 -3.87 20.51
CA TYR A 216 4.71 -4.56 21.71
C TYR A 216 3.59 -4.72 22.74
N ARG A 217 2.71 -5.71 22.55
CA ARG A 217 1.51 -5.99 23.36
C ARG A 217 1.44 -7.46 23.78
N ARG A 218 1.07 -7.72 25.05
CA ARG A 218 0.99 -9.09 25.57
C ARG A 218 -0.12 -9.92 24.95
N ASP A 219 -1.26 -9.30 24.64
CA ASP A 219 -2.40 -9.92 23.96
C ASP A 219 -2.04 -10.32 22.54
N LEU A 220 -1.37 -9.43 21.78
CA LEU A 220 -0.90 -9.74 20.43
C LEU A 220 0.10 -10.91 20.42
N PHE A 221 1.06 -10.93 21.34
CA PHE A 221 2.00 -12.06 21.44
C PHE A 221 1.28 -13.38 21.67
N LYS A 222 0.27 -13.40 22.59
CA LYS A 222 -0.54 -14.60 22.84
C LYS A 222 -1.33 -15.01 21.61
N TYR A 223 -1.91 -14.04 20.91
CA TYR A 223 -2.69 -14.28 19.69
C TYR A 223 -1.82 -14.91 18.59
N LEU A 224 -0.65 -14.34 18.31
CA LEU A 224 0.29 -14.85 17.31
C LEU A 224 0.80 -16.25 17.69
N GLU A 225 1.17 -16.47 18.96
CA GLU A 225 1.62 -17.77 19.47
C GLU A 225 0.53 -18.85 19.36
N ASN A 226 -0.73 -18.51 19.63
CA ASN A 226 -1.86 -19.43 19.53
C ASN A 226 -2.15 -19.82 18.06
N ASN A 227 -1.85 -18.93 17.10
CA ASN A 227 -1.98 -19.19 15.68
C ASN A 227 -0.67 -19.69 15.03
N GLN A 228 0.33 -20.11 15.84
CA GLN A 228 1.61 -20.67 15.37
C GLN A 228 2.41 -19.69 14.48
N VAL A 229 2.22 -18.39 14.63
CA VAL A 229 2.91 -17.35 13.88
C VAL A 229 4.23 -17.01 14.57
N THR A 230 5.31 -17.00 13.78
CA THR A 230 6.61 -16.51 14.23
C THR A 230 6.62 -14.98 14.15
N TYR A 231 7.01 -14.28 15.20
CA TYR A 231 6.99 -12.83 15.22
C TYR A 231 8.32 -12.20 15.61
N TYR A 232 8.54 -10.96 15.13
CA TYR A 232 9.68 -10.10 15.42
C TYR A 232 9.15 -8.68 15.66
N ILE A 233 9.16 -8.24 16.91
CA ILE A 233 8.53 -6.97 17.31
C ILE A 233 9.53 -6.15 18.12
N ARG A 234 9.69 -4.88 17.76
CA ARG A 234 10.59 -3.98 18.48
C ARG A 234 10.14 -3.79 19.91
N VAL A 235 11.06 -3.90 20.85
CA VAL A 235 10.80 -3.63 22.27
C VAL A 235 10.62 -2.14 22.48
N LYS A 236 9.59 -1.74 23.24
CA LYS A 236 9.36 -0.33 23.61
C LYS A 236 10.51 0.22 24.44
N ASN A 237 10.99 1.41 24.10
CA ASN A 237 12.12 2.05 24.77
C ASN A 237 11.92 2.27 26.29
N PHE A 238 10.67 2.39 26.77
CA PHE A 238 10.36 2.58 28.18
C PHE A 238 10.27 1.27 28.99
N LYS A 239 10.50 0.10 28.38
CA LYS A 239 10.64 -1.17 29.11
C LYS A 239 11.99 -1.23 29.78
N LYS A 240 12.07 -0.49 30.90
CA LYS A 240 13.27 -0.19 31.67
C LYS A 240 14.05 -1.47 32.03
N ASN A 241 13.35 -2.49 32.56
CA ASN A 241 13.98 -3.75 32.96
C ASN A 241 14.67 -4.48 31.79
N ILE A 242 14.06 -4.51 30.60
CA ILE A 242 14.67 -5.16 29.43
C ILE A 242 15.90 -4.38 28.99
N ARG A 243 15.78 -3.06 28.87
CA ARG A 243 16.88 -2.18 28.47
C ARG A 243 18.04 -2.23 29.46
N GLU A 244 17.78 -2.17 30.77
CA GLU A 244 18.79 -2.26 31.81
C GLU A 244 19.53 -3.60 31.77
N SER A 245 18.79 -4.73 31.68
CA SER A 245 19.40 -6.05 31.57
C SER A 245 20.29 -6.18 30.33
N VAL A 246 19.86 -5.64 29.19
CA VAL A 246 20.67 -5.65 27.96
C VAL A 246 21.88 -4.75 28.10
N MET A 247 21.73 -3.55 28.67
CA MET A 247 22.86 -2.65 28.91
C MET A 247 23.91 -3.29 29.84
N ASP A 248 23.47 -3.94 30.94
CA ASP A 248 24.37 -4.66 31.88
C ASP A 248 25.11 -5.80 31.16
N MET A 249 24.40 -6.56 30.31
CA MET A 249 25.02 -7.63 29.52
C MET A 249 26.05 -7.08 28.55
N VAL A 250 25.72 -6.01 27.83
CA VAL A 250 26.59 -5.37 26.86
C VAL A 250 27.82 -4.76 27.53
N MET A 251 27.64 -4.04 28.63
CA MET A 251 28.74 -3.40 29.37
C MET A 251 29.69 -4.42 30.05
N ASN A 252 29.16 -5.56 30.48
CA ASN A 252 29.96 -6.57 31.19
C ASN A 252 30.60 -7.61 30.26
N ARG A 253 30.09 -7.80 29.04
CA ARG A 253 30.54 -8.86 28.11
C ARG A 253 31.39 -8.36 26.97
N VAL A 254 31.31 -7.08 26.64
CA VAL A 254 32.01 -6.48 25.52
C VAL A 254 33.19 -5.66 26.02
N ASN A 255 34.39 -6.01 25.62
CA ASN A 255 35.55 -5.17 25.84
C ASN A 255 35.50 -3.99 24.87
N TRP A 256 34.94 -2.87 25.34
CA TRP A 256 34.76 -1.66 24.50
C TRP A 256 36.06 -1.05 24.01
N ASN A 257 37.20 -1.41 24.59
CA ASN A 257 38.52 -0.94 24.10
C ASN A 257 38.97 -1.69 22.85
N ASP A 258 38.54 -2.96 22.70
CA ASP A 258 38.85 -3.80 21.54
C ASP A 258 37.69 -3.88 20.54
N PHE A 259 36.57 -3.24 20.88
CA PHE A 259 35.37 -3.27 20.04
C PHE A 259 35.52 -2.33 18.85
N ASP A 260 35.62 -2.92 17.65
CA ASP A 260 35.49 -2.14 16.42
C ASP A 260 34.05 -1.67 16.29
N TYR A 261 33.82 -0.38 16.58
CA TYR A 261 32.51 0.25 16.57
C TYR A 261 31.90 0.34 15.16
N THR A 262 32.62 0.00 14.12
CA THR A 262 32.08 -0.15 12.77
C THR A 262 31.22 -1.40 12.62
N GLU A 263 31.45 -2.42 13.45
CA GLU A 263 30.65 -3.63 13.46
C GLU A 263 29.78 -3.72 14.72
N PRO A 264 28.43 -3.79 14.54
CA PRO A 264 27.53 -3.94 15.70
C PRO A 264 27.71 -5.27 16.43
N TYR A 265 27.66 -5.25 17.76
CA TYR A 265 27.59 -6.44 18.59
C TYR A 265 26.15 -6.96 18.64
N TYR A 266 25.95 -8.24 18.42
CA TYR A 266 24.66 -8.92 18.52
C TYR A 266 24.65 -9.90 19.68
N GLY A 267 23.55 -9.94 20.42
CA GLY A 267 23.39 -10.88 21.52
C GLY A 267 21.91 -11.17 21.79
N GLU A 268 21.70 -12.07 22.71
CA GLU A 268 20.37 -12.52 23.07
C GLU A 268 20.26 -12.97 24.52
N TYR A 269 19.03 -13.01 25.02
CA TYR A 269 18.67 -13.74 26.23
C TYR A 269 17.22 -14.17 26.20
N THR A 270 16.89 -15.15 27.03
CA THR A 270 15.55 -15.74 27.09
C THR A 270 14.79 -15.24 28.31
N ILE A 271 13.53 -14.85 28.07
CA ILE A 271 12.57 -14.50 29.12
C ILE A 271 11.63 -15.67 29.32
N GLN A 272 11.58 -16.19 30.57
CA GLN A 272 10.60 -17.19 30.96
C GLN A 272 9.24 -16.49 31.20
N ILE A 273 8.20 -16.87 30.43
CA ILE A 273 6.85 -16.31 30.56
C ILE A 273 6.01 -17.14 31.54
N ASN A 274 6.09 -18.46 31.44
CA ASN A 274 5.50 -19.44 32.36
C ASN A 274 6.31 -20.75 32.31
N LYS A 275 5.82 -21.80 32.92
CA LYS A 275 6.54 -23.10 33.00
C LYS A 275 6.90 -23.70 31.62
N THR A 276 6.13 -23.41 30.60
CA THR A 276 6.25 -24.00 29.25
C THR A 276 6.62 -23.01 28.17
N LYS A 277 6.32 -21.72 28.34
CA LYS A 277 6.54 -20.69 27.31
C LYS A 277 7.73 -19.80 27.64
N LYS A 278 8.59 -19.66 26.65
CA LYS A 278 9.73 -18.74 26.64
C LYS A 278 9.58 -17.75 25.48
N ARG A 279 10.18 -16.58 25.63
CA ARG A 279 10.39 -15.61 24.57
C ARG A 279 11.83 -15.17 24.54
N ARG A 280 12.32 -14.85 23.39
CA ARG A 280 13.70 -14.44 23.15
C ARG A 280 13.75 -12.93 22.96
N ILE A 281 14.68 -12.27 23.63
CA ILE A 281 15.09 -10.90 23.34
C ILE A 281 16.38 -10.98 22.56
N VAL A 282 16.36 -10.45 21.34
CA VAL A 282 17.54 -10.28 20.51
C VAL A 282 17.91 -8.80 20.53
N TYR A 283 19.18 -8.48 20.64
CA TYR A 283 19.65 -7.11 20.67
C TYR A 283 20.87 -6.88 19.78
N LYS A 284 20.97 -5.63 19.29
CA LYS A 284 22.07 -5.06 18.52
C LYS A 284 22.59 -3.87 19.29
N ALA A 285 23.87 -3.84 19.59
CA ALA A 285 24.54 -2.75 20.30
C ALA A 285 25.67 -2.17 19.45
N PHE A 286 25.77 -0.86 19.37
CA PHE A 286 26.82 -0.16 18.64
C PHE A 286 27.03 1.24 19.22
N ARG A 287 28.20 1.81 18.98
CA ARG A 287 28.49 3.20 19.33
C ARG A 287 28.15 4.13 18.20
N LEU A 288 27.55 5.27 18.54
CA LEU A 288 27.36 6.36 17.58
C LEU A 288 28.54 7.31 17.65
N GLU A 289 29.02 7.72 16.49
CA GLU A 289 29.90 8.86 16.35
C GLU A 289 29.04 10.13 16.17
N LYS A 290 29.24 11.12 17.02
CA LYS A 290 28.60 12.42 16.92
C LYS A 290 29.66 13.49 17.00
N ASP A 291 29.71 14.37 15.99
CA ASP A 291 30.68 15.48 15.87
C ASP A 291 32.16 15.01 15.97
N GLY A 292 32.49 13.85 15.39
CA GLY A 292 33.83 13.26 15.43
C GLY A 292 34.22 12.62 16.76
N MET A 293 33.26 12.49 17.70
CA MET A 293 33.49 11.84 19.02
C MET A 293 32.57 10.63 19.19
N LEU A 294 33.16 9.52 19.61
CA LEU A 294 32.43 8.32 19.99
C LEU A 294 31.64 8.55 21.27
N GLN A 295 30.35 8.23 21.25
CA GLN A 295 29.55 8.24 22.47
C GLN A 295 30.00 7.12 23.41
N LEU A 296 30.20 7.46 24.70
CA LEU A 296 30.61 6.50 25.72
C LEU A 296 29.57 5.40 25.96
N VAL A 297 28.28 5.76 25.86
CA VAL A 297 27.16 4.84 26.08
C VAL A 297 26.71 4.27 24.73
N PRO A 298 26.69 2.94 24.55
CA PRO A 298 26.24 2.34 23.32
C PRO A 298 24.75 2.54 23.10
N MET A 299 24.36 2.66 21.84
CA MET A 299 22.96 2.53 21.45
C MET A 299 22.57 1.06 21.42
N VAL A 300 21.40 0.75 21.94
CA VAL A 300 20.90 -0.62 21.98
C VAL A 300 19.51 -0.68 21.35
N TYR A 301 19.36 -1.53 20.35
CA TYR A 301 18.07 -1.90 19.76
C TYR A 301 17.71 -3.33 20.16
N CYS A 302 16.46 -3.52 20.59
CA CYS A 302 15.97 -4.82 21.03
C CYS A 302 14.72 -5.20 20.28
N ILE A 303 14.61 -6.46 19.91
CA ILE A 303 13.37 -7.09 19.43
C ILE A 303 13.00 -8.25 20.36
N ILE A 304 11.70 -8.53 20.42
CA ILE A 304 11.15 -9.73 21.06
C ILE A 304 10.66 -10.69 19.98
N THR A 305 10.97 -11.97 20.12
CA THR A 305 10.59 -13.01 19.17
C THR A 305 10.30 -14.34 19.87
N ASN A 306 9.56 -15.21 19.20
CA ASN A 306 9.42 -16.63 19.55
C ASN A 306 10.27 -17.55 18.63
N ASP A 307 11.08 -16.96 17.75
CA ASP A 307 12.05 -17.71 16.93
C ASP A 307 13.33 -18.00 17.76
N PHE A 308 13.70 -19.27 17.85
CA PHE A 308 14.91 -19.73 18.51
C PHE A 308 15.92 -20.39 17.55
N GLU A 309 15.62 -20.37 16.24
CA GLU A 309 16.45 -21.02 15.22
C GLU A 309 17.49 -20.08 14.63
N LYS A 310 17.08 -18.85 14.28
CA LYS A 310 18.00 -17.85 13.69
C LYS A 310 19.02 -17.37 14.73
N SER A 311 20.25 -17.15 14.28
CA SER A 311 21.26 -16.43 15.07
C SER A 311 20.77 -15.03 15.45
N PRO A 312 21.33 -14.37 16.48
CA PRO A 312 20.95 -13.01 16.84
C PRO A 312 21.07 -12.00 15.72
N LYS A 313 22.11 -12.14 14.89
CA LYS A 313 22.32 -11.27 13.72
C LYS A 313 21.23 -11.49 12.66
N GLU A 314 21.00 -12.75 12.28
CA GLU A 314 19.98 -13.09 11.26
C GLU A 314 18.57 -12.64 11.69
N ALA A 315 18.21 -12.79 12.97
CA ALA A 315 16.93 -12.36 13.50
C ALA A 315 16.79 -10.81 13.46
N MET A 316 17.87 -10.09 13.73
CA MET A 316 17.90 -8.63 13.68
C MET A 316 17.84 -8.13 12.22
N ASP A 317 18.64 -8.71 11.32
CA ASP A 317 18.65 -8.38 9.89
C ASP A 317 17.26 -8.65 9.27
N PHE A 318 16.64 -9.78 9.63
CA PHE A 318 15.26 -10.08 9.22
C PHE A 318 14.25 -9.04 9.70
N TYR A 319 14.38 -8.58 10.94
CA TYR A 319 13.53 -7.52 11.47
C TYR A 319 13.79 -6.18 10.76
N GLU A 320 15.04 -5.79 10.57
CA GLU A 320 15.41 -4.50 9.97
C GLU A 320 14.91 -4.36 8.52
N ALA A 321 14.78 -5.48 7.79
CA ALA A 321 14.17 -5.50 6.46
C ALA A 321 12.71 -5.00 6.43
N ARG A 322 12.01 -4.94 7.60
CA ARG A 322 10.69 -4.29 7.73
C ARG A 322 10.71 -2.84 7.27
N GLY A 323 11.84 -2.14 7.35
CA GLY A 323 11.97 -0.76 6.88
C GLY A 323 11.52 -0.55 5.42
N ASN A 324 11.53 -1.60 4.60
CA ASN A 324 11.02 -1.52 3.22
C ASN A 324 9.50 -1.31 3.15
N SER A 325 8.73 -1.72 4.16
CA SER A 325 7.28 -1.50 4.20
C SER A 325 6.88 -0.01 4.29
N GLU A 326 7.77 0.83 4.80
CA GLU A 326 7.60 2.29 4.79
C GLU A 326 7.51 2.82 3.34
N ASN A 327 8.26 2.21 2.40
CA ASN A 327 8.19 2.55 0.99
C ASN A 327 6.85 2.14 0.37
N PHE A 328 6.25 1.01 0.81
CA PHE A 328 4.95 0.55 0.34
C PHE A 328 3.84 1.52 0.77
N THR A 329 3.87 1.91 2.05
CA THR A 329 2.95 2.92 2.59
C THR A 329 3.13 4.29 1.91
N LYS A 330 4.37 4.68 1.62
CA LYS A 330 4.66 5.91 0.89
C LYS A 330 4.12 5.86 -0.55
N GLU A 331 4.29 4.75 -1.25
CA GLU A 331 3.73 4.56 -2.60
C GLU A 331 2.20 4.62 -2.60
N LEU A 332 1.53 3.96 -1.64
CA LEU A 332 0.08 4.06 -1.46
C LEU A 332 -0.38 5.53 -1.31
N LYS A 333 0.32 6.29 -0.49
CA LYS A 333 -0.03 7.69 -0.20
C LYS A 333 0.23 8.62 -1.38
N ASP A 334 1.39 8.50 -2.01
CA ASP A 334 1.87 9.43 -3.02
C ASP A 334 1.36 9.08 -4.43
N ASP A 335 1.43 7.80 -4.79
CA ASP A 335 1.17 7.37 -6.17
C ASP A 335 -0.30 6.97 -6.38
N PHE A 336 -1.01 6.56 -5.33
CA PHE A 336 -2.43 6.15 -5.37
C PHE A 336 -3.37 7.07 -4.60
N ASN A 337 -2.90 8.25 -4.21
CA ASN A 337 -3.70 9.26 -3.51
C ASN A 337 -4.26 8.84 -2.13
N GLY A 338 -3.75 7.77 -1.53
CA GLY A 338 -4.18 7.32 -0.20
C GLY A 338 -3.80 8.29 0.93
N GLY A 339 -2.97 9.31 0.64
CA GLY A 339 -2.59 10.36 1.58
C GLY A 339 -3.50 11.59 1.60
N ILE A 340 -4.52 11.68 0.71
CA ILE A 340 -5.39 12.84 0.57
C ILE A 340 -6.84 12.41 0.71
N LEU A 341 -7.48 12.79 1.81
CA LEU A 341 -8.88 12.51 2.11
C LEU A 341 -9.61 13.83 2.32
N SER A 342 -10.60 14.14 1.48
CA SER A 342 -11.18 15.48 1.37
C SER A 342 -12.67 15.58 1.77
N HIS A 343 -13.31 14.47 2.11
CA HIS A 343 -14.71 14.47 2.54
C HIS A 343 -14.85 14.92 4.00
N LYS A 344 -16.01 15.49 4.33
CA LYS A 344 -16.33 15.85 5.69
C LYS A 344 -16.63 14.62 6.56
N GLU A 345 -17.37 13.66 6.01
CA GLU A 345 -17.81 12.46 6.68
C GLU A 345 -16.75 11.36 6.64
N PHE A 346 -16.56 10.67 7.77
CA PHE A 346 -15.54 9.63 7.92
C PHE A 346 -15.74 8.46 6.95
N VAL A 347 -16.97 7.99 6.79
CA VAL A 347 -17.26 6.82 5.92
C VAL A 347 -16.94 7.09 4.46
N LYS A 348 -17.10 8.32 3.98
CA LYS A 348 -16.74 8.73 2.61
C LYS A 348 -15.22 8.73 2.41
N ASN A 349 -14.47 9.22 3.41
CA ASN A 349 -13.01 9.16 3.42
C ASN A 349 -12.49 7.72 3.49
N GLU A 350 -13.19 6.84 4.24
CA GLU A 350 -12.84 5.42 4.27
C GLU A 350 -12.98 4.78 2.88
N VAL A 351 -14.04 5.11 2.12
CA VAL A 351 -14.20 4.63 0.74
C VAL A 351 -13.08 5.13 -0.17
N ASP A 352 -12.66 6.39 -0.08
CA ASP A 352 -11.53 6.92 -0.85
C ASP A 352 -10.21 6.20 -0.52
N PHE A 353 -9.97 5.95 0.77
CA PHE A 353 -8.80 5.19 1.21
C PHE A 353 -8.82 3.74 0.70
N LEU A 354 -9.99 3.10 0.67
CA LEU A 354 -10.16 1.75 0.14
C LEU A 354 -10.03 1.71 -1.39
N ILE A 355 -10.49 2.73 -2.12
CA ILE A 355 -10.24 2.87 -3.57
C ILE A 355 -8.75 2.91 -3.85
N SER A 356 -8.01 3.72 -3.09
CA SER A 356 -6.56 3.85 -3.20
C SER A 356 -5.86 2.52 -2.89
N SER A 357 -6.29 1.83 -1.84
CA SER A 357 -5.76 0.53 -1.40
C SER A 357 -6.01 -0.57 -2.42
N LEU A 358 -7.22 -0.62 -3.00
CA LEU A 358 -7.53 -1.60 -4.05
C LEU A 358 -6.75 -1.30 -5.33
N ALA A 359 -6.67 -0.03 -5.75
CA ALA A 359 -5.88 0.37 -6.92
C ALA A 359 -4.39 0.01 -6.74
N TYR A 360 -3.84 0.21 -5.55
CA TYR A 360 -2.49 -0.21 -5.18
C TYR A 360 -2.31 -1.73 -5.35
N ASN A 361 -3.19 -2.54 -4.76
CA ASN A 361 -3.13 -4.00 -4.88
C ASN A 361 -3.26 -4.46 -6.34
N LEU A 362 -4.20 -3.92 -7.09
CA LEU A 362 -4.41 -4.26 -8.50
C LEU A 362 -3.18 -3.95 -9.36
N TYR A 363 -2.49 -2.84 -9.09
CA TYR A 363 -1.24 -2.53 -9.77
C TYR A 363 -0.13 -3.53 -9.43
N HIS A 364 0.04 -3.89 -8.16
CA HIS A 364 1.08 -4.86 -7.76
C HIS A 364 0.80 -6.26 -8.27
N VAL A 365 -0.46 -6.70 -8.31
CA VAL A 365 -0.85 -7.96 -8.97
C VAL A 365 -0.53 -7.89 -10.47
N PHE A 366 -0.94 -6.82 -11.16
CA PHE A 366 -0.58 -6.60 -12.56
C PHE A 366 0.95 -6.62 -12.78
N GLN A 367 1.68 -5.93 -11.94
CA GLN A 367 3.13 -5.82 -12.01
C GLN A 367 3.80 -7.18 -11.92
N GLN A 368 3.40 -8.02 -10.98
CA GLN A 368 4.00 -9.34 -10.78
C GLN A 368 3.53 -10.37 -11.81
N THR A 369 2.31 -10.22 -12.34
CA THR A 369 1.74 -11.17 -13.31
C THR A 369 2.18 -10.87 -14.74
N ILE A 370 2.21 -9.58 -15.12
CA ILE A 370 2.36 -9.16 -16.52
C ILE A 370 3.76 -8.66 -16.83
N LEU A 371 4.36 -7.84 -15.94
CA LEU A 371 5.62 -7.17 -16.25
C LEU A 371 6.80 -8.15 -16.16
N GLU A 372 7.87 -7.86 -16.91
CA GLU A 372 9.14 -8.57 -16.77
C GLU A 372 9.84 -8.17 -15.48
N GLU A 373 10.71 -9.03 -14.96
CA GLU A 373 11.45 -8.87 -13.70
C GLU A 373 12.06 -7.48 -13.54
N LYS A 374 12.70 -6.95 -14.59
CA LYS A 374 13.28 -5.59 -14.59
C LYS A 374 12.28 -4.46 -14.35
N ASP A 375 10.99 -4.69 -14.63
CA ASP A 375 9.90 -3.72 -14.47
C ASP A 375 9.02 -4.03 -13.24
N GLN A 376 9.23 -5.18 -12.56
CA GLN A 376 8.47 -5.55 -11.34
C GLN A 376 8.83 -4.75 -10.10
N THR A 377 9.83 -3.87 -10.18
CA THR A 377 10.25 -3.03 -9.05
C THR A 377 9.92 -1.55 -9.24
N ILE A 378 9.38 -1.16 -10.41
CA ILE A 378 9.07 0.25 -10.68
C ILE A 378 7.83 0.71 -9.93
N ARG A 379 7.87 1.91 -9.36
CA ARG A 379 6.71 2.54 -8.73
C ARG A 379 5.67 2.92 -9.78
N MET A 380 4.40 3.04 -9.34
CA MET A 380 3.28 3.39 -10.22
C MET A 380 3.52 4.66 -11.02
N ASN A 381 4.09 5.72 -10.44
CA ASN A 381 4.39 6.95 -11.17
C ASN A 381 5.39 6.73 -12.31
N THR A 382 6.40 5.88 -12.11
CA THR A 382 7.34 5.50 -13.18
C THR A 382 6.65 4.67 -14.26
N TYR A 383 5.76 3.73 -13.87
CA TYR A 383 4.95 2.97 -14.80
C TYR A 383 4.07 3.88 -15.66
N ARG A 384 3.39 4.87 -15.05
CA ARG A 384 2.57 5.85 -15.77
C ARG A 384 3.36 6.56 -16.87
N LEU A 385 4.55 7.07 -16.54
CA LEU A 385 5.40 7.77 -17.51
C LEU A 385 5.93 6.83 -18.60
N LYS A 386 6.26 5.59 -18.23
CA LYS A 386 6.92 4.64 -19.14
C LYS A 386 5.93 3.93 -20.06
N TYR A 387 4.77 3.52 -19.55
CA TYR A 387 3.85 2.62 -20.25
C TYR A 387 2.42 3.14 -20.41
N GLN A 388 1.99 4.16 -19.64
CA GLN A 388 0.61 4.66 -19.70
C GLN A 388 0.49 5.95 -20.50
N LYS A 389 1.35 6.94 -20.24
CA LYS A 389 1.31 8.25 -20.93
C LYS A 389 1.90 8.13 -22.34
N ILE A 390 1.15 7.50 -23.24
CA ILE A 390 1.52 7.28 -24.62
C ILE A 390 0.45 7.93 -25.51
N ALA A 391 0.89 8.81 -26.42
CA ALA A 391 -0.02 9.41 -27.37
C ALA A 391 -0.63 8.34 -28.31
N VAL A 392 -1.94 8.31 -28.38
CA VAL A 392 -2.70 7.41 -29.24
C VAL A 392 -3.80 8.17 -29.97
N LYS A 393 -3.93 7.92 -31.26
CA LYS A 393 -5.05 8.41 -32.10
C LYS A 393 -6.15 7.36 -32.08
N VAL A 394 -7.35 7.78 -31.73
CA VAL A 394 -8.54 6.95 -31.74
C VAL A 394 -9.25 7.13 -33.08
N ILE A 395 -9.37 6.06 -33.83
CA ILE A 395 -10.01 6.03 -35.14
C ILE A 395 -11.23 5.13 -35.07
N GLN A 396 -12.41 5.70 -35.27
CA GLN A 396 -13.66 4.96 -35.34
C GLN A 396 -14.16 4.94 -36.77
N HIS A 397 -14.35 3.75 -37.32
CA HIS A 397 -14.93 3.56 -38.62
C HIS A 397 -15.96 2.42 -38.58
N ALA A 398 -17.21 2.75 -38.88
CA ALA A 398 -18.33 1.81 -38.74
C ALA A 398 -18.42 1.18 -37.35
N ARG A 399 -18.17 -0.15 -37.22
CA ARG A 399 -18.19 -0.90 -35.95
C ARG A 399 -16.78 -1.22 -35.39
N GLN A 400 -15.74 -0.70 -36.03
CA GLN A 400 -14.35 -0.96 -35.65
C GLN A 400 -13.72 0.26 -34.99
N VAL A 401 -12.95 0.00 -33.95
CA VAL A 401 -12.10 0.99 -33.27
C VAL A 401 -10.66 0.58 -33.46
N THR A 402 -9.88 1.47 -34.06
CA THR A 402 -8.43 1.30 -34.22
C THR A 402 -7.70 2.29 -33.34
N LEU A 403 -6.74 1.81 -32.57
CA LEU A 403 -5.83 2.61 -31.74
C LEU A 403 -4.49 2.72 -32.44
N SER A 404 -4.16 3.93 -32.92
CA SER A 404 -2.91 4.20 -33.61
C SER A 404 -1.94 4.93 -32.69
N PHE A 405 -0.98 4.19 -32.17
CA PHE A 405 0.04 4.71 -31.23
C PHE A 405 1.14 5.47 -31.97
N SER A 406 1.83 6.36 -31.24
CA SER A 406 2.97 7.09 -31.76
C SER A 406 4.10 6.13 -32.20
N SER A 407 4.55 6.26 -33.46
CA SER A 407 5.69 5.49 -33.98
C SER A 407 7.02 5.82 -33.27
N ALA A 408 7.12 7.01 -32.67
CA ALA A 408 8.29 7.44 -31.90
C ALA A 408 8.37 6.84 -30.49
N TYR A 409 7.35 6.08 -30.04
CA TYR A 409 7.38 5.47 -28.71
C TYR A 409 8.47 4.41 -28.58
N LYS A 410 9.40 4.61 -27.67
CA LYS A 410 10.62 3.78 -27.55
C LYS A 410 10.36 2.34 -27.08
N ASN A 411 9.39 2.15 -26.17
CA ASN A 411 9.14 0.85 -25.52
C ASN A 411 8.04 0.03 -26.25
N LYS A 412 7.82 0.25 -27.56
CA LYS A 412 6.74 -0.40 -28.32
C LYS A 412 6.78 -1.92 -28.30
N THR A 413 7.96 -2.51 -28.45
CA THR A 413 8.14 -3.98 -28.42
C THR A 413 7.71 -4.55 -27.06
N GLN A 414 8.17 -3.95 -25.99
CA GLN A 414 7.83 -4.33 -24.62
C GLN A 414 6.33 -4.17 -24.33
N PHE A 415 5.74 -3.07 -24.80
CA PHE A 415 4.31 -2.81 -24.68
C PHE A 415 3.47 -3.89 -25.36
N ILE A 416 3.85 -4.30 -26.59
CA ILE A 416 3.16 -5.36 -27.33
C ILE A 416 3.30 -6.71 -26.61
N GLN A 417 4.47 -7.02 -26.05
CA GLN A 417 4.67 -8.23 -25.25
C GLN A 417 3.73 -8.25 -24.03
N TYR A 418 3.63 -7.14 -23.27
CA TYR A 418 2.71 -7.03 -22.15
C TYR A 418 1.25 -7.12 -22.57
N TRP A 419 0.88 -6.49 -23.71
CA TRP A 419 -0.46 -6.62 -24.26
C TRP A 419 -0.82 -8.07 -24.57
N ASN A 420 0.08 -8.80 -25.23
CA ASN A 420 -0.13 -10.22 -25.53
C ASN A 420 -0.26 -11.09 -24.27
N LYS A 421 0.53 -10.82 -23.22
CA LYS A 421 0.38 -11.50 -21.93
C LYS A 421 -0.99 -11.24 -21.29
N VAL A 422 -1.46 -9.98 -21.30
CA VAL A 422 -2.79 -9.62 -20.76
C VAL A 422 -3.91 -10.35 -21.52
N LEU A 423 -3.78 -10.57 -22.82
CA LEU A 423 -4.79 -11.30 -23.60
C LEU A 423 -4.84 -12.79 -23.27
N GLN A 424 -3.76 -13.39 -22.74
CA GLN A 424 -3.63 -14.82 -22.43
C GLN A 424 -4.17 -15.20 -21.04
N ILE A 425 -4.37 -14.23 -20.15
CA ILE A 425 -5.04 -14.43 -18.86
C ILE A 425 -6.54 -14.59 -19.10
#